data_4a07e727c7c17ebd0b4217e194867a8a
#
_entry.id   4a07e727c7c17ebd0b4217e194867a8a
#
_cell.length_a   1.000
_cell.length_b   1.000
_cell.length_c   1.000
_cell.angle_alpha   90.00
_cell.angle_beta   90.00
_cell.angle_gamma   90.00
#
_symmetry.space_group_name_H-M   'P 1'
#
loop_
_entity.id
_entity.type
_entity.pdbx_description
1 polymer ?
#
loop_
_entity_poly.entity_id
_entity_poly.type
_entity_poly.pdbx_seq_one_letter_code
_entity_poly.pdbx_strand_id
1 'polypeptide(L)'
;MNLLNKKGLVIRHLPRHDEAVLRRCEAAGVATLHEAWDRQGLMGPAIRPIQQGVSRAGNAVTVLVTPGDNWMFHVAVEQCRAGDILVVAPTSPCGDGFFGDLLATSLQSRLSLIHI
;
A
#
# COMPACT_ATOMS: atom_id res chain seq x y z
N MET A 1 -18.62 -9.56 11.07
CA MET A 1 -17.87 -10.74 10.59
C MET A 1 -16.38 -10.46 10.75
N ASN A 2 -15.67 -11.29 11.49
CA ASN A 2 -14.22 -11.10 11.65
C ASN A 2 -13.51 -11.64 10.40
N LEU A 3 -13.13 -10.75 9.50
CA LEU A 3 -12.46 -11.08 8.23
C LEU A 3 -10.99 -11.51 8.43
N LEU A 4 -10.39 -11.15 9.56
CA LEU A 4 -8.97 -11.39 9.83
C LEU A 4 -8.60 -12.87 9.98
N ASN A 5 -9.58 -13.74 10.24
CA ASN A 5 -9.37 -15.19 10.40
C ASN A 5 -9.62 -15.99 9.12
N LYS A 6 -9.92 -15.33 7.99
CA LYS A 6 -10.15 -16.01 6.72
C LYS A 6 -8.90 -15.98 5.86
N LYS A 7 -8.26 -17.13 5.67
CA LYS A 7 -7.14 -17.27 4.74
C LYS A 7 -7.64 -17.22 3.30
N GLY A 8 -6.88 -16.57 2.42
CA GLY A 8 -7.19 -16.49 0.99
C GLY A 8 -8.40 -15.60 0.66
N LEU A 9 -8.75 -14.65 1.53
CA LEU A 9 -9.81 -13.69 1.26
C LEU A 9 -9.30 -12.57 0.34
N VAL A 10 -10.02 -12.29 -0.73
CA VAL A 10 -9.78 -11.16 -1.63
C VAL A 10 -11.02 -10.28 -1.69
N ILE A 11 -10.85 -9.01 -1.34
CA ILE A 11 -11.90 -7.99 -1.49
C ILE A 11 -11.65 -7.25 -2.79
N ARG A 12 -12.62 -7.30 -3.69
CA ARG A 12 -12.56 -6.64 -4.99
C ARG A 12 -13.39 -5.36 -4.97
N HIS A 13 -13.21 -4.54 -6.00
CA HIS A 13 -13.95 -3.29 -6.18
C HIS A 13 -13.81 -2.33 -4.98
N LEU A 14 -12.57 -2.15 -4.54
CA LEU A 14 -12.25 -1.23 -3.45
C LEU A 14 -12.76 0.18 -3.78
N PRO A 15 -13.47 0.85 -2.85
CA PRO A 15 -13.83 2.24 -3.03
C PRO A 15 -12.56 3.10 -3.09
N ARG A 16 -12.61 4.15 -3.91
CA ARG A 16 -11.49 5.08 -4.05
C ARG A 16 -11.96 6.51 -3.87
N HIS A 17 -11.13 7.31 -3.26
CA HIS A 17 -11.36 8.73 -3.09
C HIS A 17 -11.10 9.49 -4.40
N ASP A 18 -11.70 10.65 -4.51
CA ASP A 18 -11.48 11.54 -5.65
C ASP A 18 -10.02 11.98 -5.74
N GLU A 19 -9.53 12.09 -6.96
CA GLU A 19 -8.18 12.56 -7.26
C GLU A 19 -7.90 13.93 -6.63
N ALA A 20 -8.87 14.84 -6.61
CA ALA A 20 -8.72 16.16 -5.99
C ALA A 20 -8.42 16.07 -4.50
N VAL A 21 -9.06 15.14 -3.78
CA VAL A 21 -8.80 14.90 -2.35
C VAL A 21 -7.38 14.38 -2.14
N LEU A 22 -6.97 13.41 -2.97
CA LEU A 22 -5.62 12.84 -2.90
C LEU A 22 -4.54 13.91 -3.16
N ARG A 23 -4.74 14.78 -4.15
CA ARG A 23 -3.81 15.87 -4.44
C ARG A 23 -3.71 16.88 -3.30
N ARG A 24 -4.82 17.19 -2.64
CA ARG A 24 -4.82 18.04 -1.44
C ARG A 24 -4.07 17.39 -0.27
N CYS A 25 -4.26 16.11 -0.05
CA CYS A 25 -3.50 15.36 0.97
C CYS A 25 -1.99 15.37 0.67
N GLU A 26 -1.62 15.14 -0.58
CA GLU A 26 -0.22 15.17 -1.02
C GLU A 26 0.43 16.55 -0.78
N ALA A 27 -0.29 17.62 -1.12
CA ALA A 27 0.17 18.99 -0.91
C ALA A 27 0.28 19.38 0.58
N ALA A 28 -0.63 18.89 1.42
CA ALA A 28 -0.62 19.15 2.86
C ALA A 28 0.57 18.48 3.57
N GLY A 29 0.95 17.31 3.11
CA GLY A 29 2.04 16.54 3.69
C GLY A 29 1.65 15.72 4.93
N VAL A 30 2.49 14.74 5.25
CA VAL A 30 2.22 13.74 6.29
C VAL A 30 2.07 14.36 7.67
N ALA A 31 2.93 15.31 8.05
CA ALA A 31 2.89 15.92 9.38
C ALA A 31 1.57 16.68 9.62
N THR A 32 1.14 17.46 8.66
CA THR A 32 -0.10 18.24 8.75
C THR A 32 -1.32 17.32 8.84
N LEU A 33 -1.37 16.29 8.01
CA LEU A 33 -2.47 15.31 8.03
C LEU A 33 -2.50 14.52 9.35
N HIS A 34 -1.35 14.13 9.85
CA HIS A 34 -1.22 13.39 11.11
C HIS A 34 -1.73 14.23 12.29
N GLU A 35 -1.36 15.50 12.36
CA GLU A 35 -1.85 16.41 13.40
C GLU A 35 -3.35 16.70 13.25
N ALA A 36 -3.83 16.91 12.04
CA ALA A 36 -5.24 17.15 11.79
C ALA A 36 -6.15 15.97 12.15
N TRP A 37 -5.58 14.76 12.16
CA TRP A 37 -6.28 13.52 12.51
C TRP A 37 -5.89 13.01 13.90
N ASP A 38 -5.73 13.90 14.85
CA ASP A 38 -5.43 13.58 16.26
C ASP A 38 -4.21 12.64 16.43
N ARG A 39 -3.22 12.81 15.58
CA ARG A 39 -1.98 12.01 15.58
C ARG A 39 -2.19 10.51 15.39
N GLN A 40 -3.18 10.15 14.59
CA GLN A 40 -3.49 8.77 14.22
C GLN A 40 -3.02 8.45 12.79
N GLY A 41 -2.95 7.16 12.46
CA GLY A 41 -2.73 6.69 11.11
C GLY A 41 -1.30 6.77 10.59
N LEU A 42 -0.32 7.13 11.42
CA LEU A 42 1.08 7.13 11.00
C LEU A 42 1.61 5.68 10.96
N MET A 43 2.26 5.33 9.86
CA MET A 43 3.00 4.08 9.78
C MET A 43 4.19 4.09 10.76
N GLY A 44 4.52 2.93 11.32
CA GLY A 44 5.59 2.80 12.30
C GLY A 44 6.97 3.25 11.77
N PRO A 45 7.91 3.57 12.68
CA PRO A 45 9.21 4.12 12.31
C PRO A 45 10.12 3.16 11.53
N ALA A 46 9.77 1.88 11.46
CA ALA A 46 10.46 0.91 10.63
C ALA A 46 10.22 1.14 9.12
N ILE A 47 9.11 1.81 8.77
CA ILE A 47 8.83 2.18 7.38
C ILE A 47 9.66 3.41 7.05
N ARG A 48 10.63 3.23 6.16
CA ARG A 48 11.56 4.27 5.73
C ARG A 48 11.53 4.45 4.21
N PRO A 49 11.60 5.68 3.71
CA PRO A 49 11.66 5.91 2.27
C PRO A 49 12.99 5.43 1.70
N ILE A 50 12.92 4.63 0.65
CA ILE A 50 14.09 4.24 -0.14
C ILE A 50 14.37 5.31 -1.19
N GLN A 51 13.32 5.92 -1.73
CA GLN A 51 13.42 6.98 -2.73
C GLN A 51 13.42 8.35 -2.05
N GLN A 52 14.31 9.22 -2.48
CA GLN A 52 14.44 10.57 -1.95
C GLN A 52 13.58 11.56 -2.76
N GLY A 53 13.07 12.59 -2.08
CA GLY A 53 12.38 13.71 -2.73
C GLY A 53 11.00 13.34 -3.32
N VAL A 54 10.42 12.21 -2.93
CA VAL A 54 9.10 11.78 -3.39
C VAL A 54 8.06 12.05 -2.30
N SER A 55 6.98 12.73 -2.67
CA SER A 55 5.79 12.91 -1.84
C SER A 55 4.58 12.47 -2.66
N ARG A 56 3.82 11.52 -2.16
CA ARG A 56 2.65 10.96 -2.86
C ARG A 56 1.51 10.65 -1.89
N ALA A 57 0.30 10.88 -2.36
CA ALA A 57 -0.92 10.40 -1.74
C ALA A 57 -1.69 9.52 -2.73
N GLY A 58 -2.24 8.42 -2.25
CA GLY A 58 -3.00 7.48 -3.07
C GLY A 58 -3.94 6.64 -2.22
N ASN A 59 -4.86 5.96 -2.87
CA ASN A 59 -5.70 4.99 -2.17
C ASN A 59 -4.88 3.77 -1.79
N ALA A 60 -5.00 3.33 -0.55
CA ALA A 60 -4.28 2.17 -0.07
C ALA A 60 -4.94 0.86 -0.56
N VAL A 61 -4.16 0.03 -1.23
CA VAL A 61 -4.47 -1.39 -1.43
C VAL A 61 -3.66 -2.17 -0.42
N THR A 62 -4.31 -2.76 0.55
CA THR A 62 -3.64 -3.44 1.65
C THR A 62 -3.62 -4.94 1.45
N VAL A 63 -2.51 -5.58 1.79
CA VAL A 63 -2.37 -7.02 1.74
C VAL A 63 -1.64 -7.56 2.97
N LEU A 64 -2.17 -8.64 3.50
CA LEU A 64 -1.53 -9.41 4.56
C LEU A 64 -0.92 -10.67 3.94
N VAL A 65 0.38 -10.84 4.12
CA VAL A 65 1.16 -11.96 3.57
C VAL A 65 1.67 -12.88 4.67
N THR A 66 1.75 -14.16 4.38
CA THR A 66 2.38 -15.13 5.29
C THR A 66 3.90 -15.12 5.04
N PRO A 67 4.74 -15.15 6.09
CA PRO A 67 6.19 -15.30 5.93
C PRO A 67 6.57 -16.44 4.98
N GLY A 68 7.47 -16.16 4.05
CA GLY A 68 7.91 -17.12 3.03
C GLY A 68 6.94 -17.34 1.87
N ASP A 69 5.79 -16.67 1.86
CA ASP A 69 4.76 -16.82 0.81
C ASP A 69 4.32 -15.45 0.29
N ASN A 70 4.62 -15.15 -0.97
CA ASN A 70 4.24 -13.90 -1.62
C ASN A 70 3.01 -14.02 -2.54
N TRP A 71 2.29 -15.14 -2.51
CA TRP A 71 1.14 -15.35 -3.39
C TRP A 71 0.09 -14.25 -3.29
N MET A 72 -0.30 -13.88 -2.07
CA MET A 72 -1.29 -12.82 -1.86
C MET A 72 -0.79 -11.45 -2.31
N PHE A 73 0.53 -11.25 -2.37
CA PHE A 73 1.10 -10.05 -2.95
C PHE A 73 0.78 -9.95 -4.45
N HIS A 74 0.95 -11.02 -5.21
CA HIS A 74 0.55 -11.08 -6.63
C HIS A 74 -0.94 -10.81 -6.81
N VAL A 75 -1.78 -11.38 -5.96
CA VAL A 75 -3.23 -11.15 -5.98
C VAL A 75 -3.56 -9.68 -5.71
N ALA A 76 -2.87 -9.05 -4.74
CA ALA A 76 -3.07 -7.65 -4.43
C ALA A 76 -2.68 -6.72 -5.58
N VAL A 77 -1.59 -7.03 -6.29
CA VAL A 77 -1.17 -6.29 -7.49
C VAL A 77 -2.27 -6.25 -8.54
N GLU A 78 -3.02 -7.33 -8.70
CA GLU A 78 -4.15 -7.38 -9.64
C GLU A 78 -5.32 -6.45 -9.25
N GLN A 79 -5.43 -6.09 -7.97
CA GLN A 79 -6.46 -5.17 -7.49
C GLN A 79 -6.05 -3.70 -7.60
N CYS A 80 -4.77 -3.42 -7.82
CA CYS A 80 -4.25 -2.06 -7.91
C CYS A 80 -4.66 -1.37 -9.22
N ARG A 81 -4.83 -0.05 -9.16
CA ARG A 81 -5.07 0.84 -10.29
C ARG A 81 -4.05 1.98 -10.26
N ALA A 82 -3.98 2.73 -11.34
CA ALA A 82 -3.12 3.92 -11.41
C ALA A 82 -3.39 4.86 -10.22
N GLY A 83 -2.33 5.28 -9.54
CA GLY A 83 -2.41 6.17 -8.37
C GLY A 83 -2.65 5.46 -7.04
N ASP A 84 -2.89 4.15 -7.01
CA ASP A 84 -2.97 3.40 -5.75
C ASP A 84 -1.58 3.22 -5.11
N ILE A 85 -1.58 3.05 -3.79
CA ILE A 85 -0.39 2.71 -3.01
C ILE A 85 -0.60 1.32 -2.41
N LEU A 86 0.27 0.38 -2.76
CA LEU A 86 0.24 -0.97 -2.21
C LEU A 86 0.93 -0.99 -0.85
N VAL A 87 0.20 -1.43 0.18
CA VAL A 87 0.69 -1.56 1.55
C VAL A 87 0.71 -3.02 1.94
N VAL A 88 1.89 -3.53 2.25
CA VAL A 88 2.11 -4.95 2.55
C VAL A 88 2.51 -5.12 4.00
N ALA A 89 1.86 -6.04 4.70
CA ALA A 89 2.24 -6.42 6.05
C ALA A 89 2.35 -7.95 6.16
N PRO A 90 3.41 -8.49 6.80
CA PRO A 90 3.47 -9.90 7.10
C PRO A 90 2.61 -10.23 8.33
N THR A 91 2.11 -11.46 8.41
CA THR A 91 1.33 -11.95 9.56
C THR A 91 2.15 -12.10 10.83
N SER A 92 3.47 -12.18 10.69
CA SER A 92 4.42 -12.17 11.80
C SER A 92 5.76 -11.59 11.32
N PRO A 93 6.62 -11.09 12.22
CA PRO A 93 7.94 -10.60 11.85
C PRO A 93 8.75 -11.66 11.09
N CYS A 94 9.38 -11.27 9.98
CA CYS A 94 10.22 -12.15 9.18
C CYS A 94 11.27 -11.34 8.43
N GLY A 95 12.34 -11.99 8.00
CA GLY A 95 13.39 -11.43 7.14
C GLY A 95 13.24 -11.79 5.67
N ASP A 96 12.11 -12.39 5.28
CA ASP A 96 11.89 -12.85 3.90
C ASP A 96 11.61 -11.67 2.96
N GLY A 97 12.14 -11.76 1.75
CA GLY A 97 11.83 -10.83 0.67
C GLY A 97 10.54 -11.22 -0.03
N PHE A 98 9.61 -10.26 -0.16
CA PHE A 98 8.32 -10.48 -0.84
C PHE A 98 8.24 -9.82 -2.20
N PHE A 99 9.13 -8.89 -2.49
CA PHE A 99 9.05 -8.02 -3.66
C PHE A 99 10.32 -8.13 -4.51
N GLY A 100 10.15 -8.32 -5.80
CA GLY A 100 11.23 -8.40 -6.77
C GLY A 100 10.87 -7.71 -8.09
N ASP A 101 11.74 -7.83 -9.07
CA ASP A 101 11.65 -7.19 -10.37
C ASP A 101 10.41 -7.61 -11.18
N LEU A 102 9.98 -8.86 -11.09
CA LEU A 102 8.76 -9.33 -11.77
C LEU A 102 7.51 -8.66 -11.21
N LEU A 103 7.40 -8.52 -9.89
CA LEU A 103 6.31 -7.78 -9.28
C LEU A 103 6.38 -6.30 -9.59
N ALA A 104 7.57 -5.71 -9.59
CA ALA A 104 7.79 -4.32 -9.97
C ALA A 104 7.32 -4.06 -11.41
N THR A 105 7.69 -4.93 -12.35
CA THR A 105 7.28 -4.86 -13.75
C THR A 105 5.77 -5.02 -13.90
N SER A 106 5.17 -5.96 -13.20
CA SER A 106 3.72 -6.17 -13.20
C SER A 106 2.97 -4.95 -12.67
N LEU A 107 3.45 -4.35 -11.60
CA LEU A 107 2.90 -3.10 -11.08
C LEU A 107 3.03 -1.97 -12.09
N GLN A 108 4.21 -1.76 -12.67
CA GLN A 108 4.44 -0.71 -13.66
C GLN A 108 3.57 -0.87 -14.90
N SER A 109 3.34 -2.09 -15.36
CA SER A 109 2.49 -2.34 -16.53
C SER A 109 1.01 -2.01 -16.29
N ARG A 110 0.54 -2.15 -15.05
CA ARG A 110 -0.84 -1.84 -14.64
C ARG A 110 -1.03 -0.39 -14.22
N LEU A 111 0.02 0.22 -13.77
CA LEU A 111 0.02 1.46 -13.02
C LEU A 111 1.12 2.35 -13.61
N SER A 112 0.78 3.15 -14.57
CA SER A 112 1.74 4.04 -15.26
C SER A 112 2.53 4.97 -14.33
N LEU A 113 2.24 4.99 -13.02
CA LEU A 113 2.93 5.75 -11.98
C LEU A 113 2.82 5.03 -10.65
N ILE A 114 3.69 4.05 -10.35
CA ILE A 114 3.86 3.63 -8.97
C ILE A 114 5.26 3.98 -8.50
N HIS A 115 5.25 4.70 -7.42
CA HIS A 115 6.35 4.77 -6.49
C HIS A 115 5.99 3.89 -5.29
N ILE A 116 6.62 2.75 -5.20
CA ILE A 116 6.61 1.91 -4.00
C ILE A 116 7.55 2.53 -2.99
#